data_f9b45359baeb805ca74a286268b2904d
#
_entry.id   f9b45359baeb805ca74a286268b2904d
#
_cell.length_a   1.000
_cell.length_b   1.000
_cell.length_c   1.000
_cell.angle_alpha   90.00
_cell.angle_beta   90.00
_cell.angle_gamma   90.00
#
_symmetry.space_group_name_H-M   'P 1'
#
loop_
_entity.id
_entity.type
_entity.pdbx_description
1 polymer ?
#
loop_
_entity_poly.entity_id
_entity_poly.type
_entity_poly.pdbx_seq_one_letter_code
_entity_poly.pdbx_strand_id
1 'polypeptide(L)'
;MVRKSVFKYRCIFIWCCLCCVSIVKAQVRDLESPYYIYPRQAEQHIDLSQSWELSSEEIPVENLAKLKENNWFSVAYPTSVQMANYKAGILGDPYKHLNAREHEKLEQKVWYYKKHFVIPQKRKGYSCILNFDGIDYFAKVWLNGIELGKHRGIFGGPVIDVSENLNYGGDNELIVEVISANYGKTSFNPNR
;
A
#
# COMPACT_ATOMS: atom_id res chain seq x y z
N MET A 1 55.75 49.37 -3.45
CA MET A 1 55.80 48.25 -2.54
C MET A 1 54.50 48.18 -1.70
N VAL A 2 53.32 48.26 -2.34
CA VAL A 2 52.03 48.30 -1.62
C VAL A 2 50.98 47.34 -2.27
N ARG A 3 51.36 46.49 -3.23
CA ARG A 3 50.40 45.62 -3.96
C ARG A 3 50.34 44.15 -3.51
N LYS A 4 51.12 43.70 -2.53
CA LYS A 4 51.09 42.29 -2.06
C LYS A 4 50.28 42.03 -0.79
N SER A 5 49.80 43.05 -0.10
CA SER A 5 49.08 42.93 1.17
C SER A 5 47.57 42.69 0.97
N VAL A 6 47.00 43.23 -0.10
CA VAL A 6 45.54 43.15 -0.32
C VAL A 6 45.06 41.77 -0.78
N PHE A 7 45.91 40.97 -1.43
CA PHE A 7 45.53 39.67 -1.94
C PHE A 7 45.47 38.57 -0.84
N LYS A 8 46.29 38.69 0.21
CA LYS A 8 46.26 37.72 1.35
C LYS A 8 45.00 37.85 2.20
N TYR A 9 44.46 39.04 2.35
CA TYR A 9 43.25 39.23 3.17
C TYR A 9 41.96 38.77 2.45
N ARG A 10 41.92 38.85 1.11
CA ARG A 10 40.77 38.34 0.34
C ARG A 10 40.62 36.82 0.41
N CYS A 11 41.72 36.07 0.37
CA CYS A 11 41.68 34.59 0.47
C CYS A 11 41.28 34.14 1.87
N ILE A 12 41.73 34.80 2.92
CA ILE A 12 41.39 34.46 4.32
C ILE A 12 39.91 34.74 4.59
N PHE A 13 39.35 35.82 4.04
CA PHE A 13 37.94 36.16 4.22
C PHE A 13 37.00 35.19 3.49
N ILE A 14 37.36 34.77 2.28
CA ILE A 14 36.58 33.78 1.51
C ILE A 14 36.64 32.41 2.19
N TRP A 15 37.79 32.02 2.76
CA TRP A 15 37.90 30.73 3.44
C TRP A 15 37.19 30.72 4.79
N CYS A 16 37.20 31.82 5.51
CA CYS A 16 36.44 31.96 6.75
C CYS A 16 34.92 31.95 6.49
N CYS A 17 34.43 32.59 5.41
CA CYS A 17 33.03 32.52 5.03
C CYS A 17 32.59 31.09 4.60
N LEU A 18 33.46 30.37 3.86
CA LEU A 18 33.14 28.97 3.46
C LEU A 18 33.13 28.04 4.66
N CYS A 19 34.04 28.21 5.63
CA CYS A 19 34.03 27.46 6.87
C CYS A 19 32.78 27.79 7.73
N CYS A 20 32.41 29.07 7.83
CA CYS A 20 31.18 29.48 8.56
C CYS A 20 29.91 28.91 7.92
N VAL A 21 29.82 28.90 6.59
CA VAL A 21 28.67 28.29 5.90
C VAL A 21 28.61 26.77 6.12
N SER A 22 29.77 26.10 6.17
CA SER A 22 29.81 24.67 6.45
C SER A 22 29.41 24.32 7.89
N ILE A 23 29.84 25.15 8.85
CA ILE A 23 29.49 24.99 10.27
C ILE A 23 27.99 25.27 10.48
N VAL A 24 27.42 26.29 9.82
CA VAL A 24 25.98 26.59 9.91
C VAL A 24 25.15 25.46 9.29
N LYS A 25 25.57 24.86 8.16
CA LYS A 25 24.89 23.71 7.57
C LYS A 25 24.94 22.46 8.47
N ALA A 26 26.06 22.21 9.14
CA ALA A 26 26.19 21.14 10.09
C ALA A 26 25.29 21.36 11.33
N GLN A 27 25.29 22.56 11.88
CA GLN A 27 24.43 22.92 13.01
C GLN A 27 22.94 22.85 12.70
N VAL A 28 22.53 23.26 11.49
CA VAL A 28 21.13 23.13 11.06
C VAL A 28 20.72 21.66 10.93
N ARG A 29 21.63 20.78 10.46
CA ARG A 29 21.34 19.33 10.41
C ARG A 29 21.15 18.72 11.80
N ASP A 30 21.99 19.11 12.76
CA ASP A 30 21.89 18.62 14.13
C ASP A 30 20.63 19.14 14.85
N LEU A 31 20.14 20.33 14.48
CA LEU A 31 18.91 20.90 15.02
C LEU A 31 17.63 20.29 14.38
N GLU A 32 17.70 19.83 13.11
CA GLU A 32 16.56 19.24 12.42
C GLU A 32 16.28 17.78 12.82
N SER A 33 17.24 17.09 13.42
CA SER A 33 17.09 15.68 13.79
C SER A 33 17.79 15.31 15.09
N PRO A 34 17.44 15.94 16.23
CA PRO A 34 18.14 15.72 17.50
C PRO A 34 17.95 14.31 18.07
N TYR A 35 17.04 13.51 17.53
CA TYR A 35 16.69 12.18 18.02
C TYR A 35 17.21 11.02 17.16
N TYR A 36 17.86 11.29 16.03
CA TYR A 36 18.38 10.23 15.16
C TYR A 36 19.86 9.96 15.44
N ILE A 37 20.10 8.89 16.21
CA ILE A 37 21.45 8.39 16.52
C ILE A 37 22.04 7.64 15.32
N TYR A 38 21.21 7.17 14.38
CA TYR A 38 21.62 6.41 13.21
C TYR A 38 21.21 7.12 11.91
N PRO A 39 22.00 7.01 10.83
CA PRO A 39 21.60 7.52 9.54
C PRO A 39 20.28 6.85 9.14
N ARG A 40 19.26 7.64 8.84
CA ARG A 40 17.98 7.16 8.32
C ARG A 40 18.26 6.43 7.02
N GLN A 41 18.02 5.13 7.00
CA GLN A 41 18.01 4.41 5.72
C GLN A 41 16.83 4.96 4.90
N ALA A 42 17.10 5.27 3.62
CA ALA A 42 16.07 5.78 2.75
C ALA A 42 14.96 4.72 2.62
N GLU A 43 13.75 5.07 3.03
CA GLU A 43 12.56 4.26 2.78
C GLU A 43 12.38 4.15 1.27
N GLN A 44 12.09 2.94 0.80
CA GLN A 44 11.76 2.70 -0.60
C GLN A 44 10.36 2.14 -0.67
N HIS A 45 9.52 2.83 -1.42
CA HIS A 45 8.15 2.40 -1.68
C HIS A 45 8.09 1.55 -2.94
N ILE A 46 7.34 0.46 -2.85
CA ILE A 46 6.94 -0.36 -3.99
C ILE A 46 5.44 -0.20 -4.11
N ASP A 47 5.01 0.42 -5.20
CA ASP A 47 3.59 0.63 -5.47
C ASP A 47 2.94 -0.67 -5.99
N LEU A 48 1.96 -1.17 -5.27
CA LEU A 48 1.15 -2.34 -5.64
C LEU A 48 -0.24 -1.96 -6.15
N SER A 49 -0.51 -0.68 -6.42
CA SER A 49 -1.85 -0.19 -6.78
C SER A 49 -2.35 -0.66 -8.15
N GLN A 50 -1.48 -1.15 -9.05
CA GLN A 50 -1.87 -1.51 -10.41
C GLN A 50 -2.04 -3.02 -10.60
N SER A 51 -2.85 -3.40 -11.62
CA SER A 51 -2.96 -4.76 -12.14
C SER A 51 -3.36 -5.79 -11.08
N TRP A 52 -4.58 -5.65 -10.58
CA TRP A 52 -5.22 -6.60 -9.69
C TRP A 52 -6.20 -7.49 -10.44
N GLU A 53 -6.58 -8.58 -9.82
CA GLU A 53 -7.70 -9.43 -10.24
C GLU A 53 -8.76 -9.42 -9.16
N LEU A 54 -10.03 -9.52 -9.56
CA LEU A 54 -11.18 -9.49 -8.68
C LEU A 54 -12.07 -10.70 -8.93
N SER A 55 -12.54 -11.32 -7.86
CA SER A 55 -13.52 -12.40 -7.89
C SER A 55 -14.52 -12.24 -6.74
N SER A 56 -15.64 -12.94 -6.78
CA SER A 56 -16.64 -12.88 -5.73
C SER A 56 -17.21 -14.25 -5.40
N GLU A 57 -17.63 -14.40 -4.13
CA GLU A 57 -18.34 -15.54 -3.60
C GLU A 57 -19.60 -15.08 -2.84
N GLU A 58 -20.57 -15.96 -2.72
CA GLU A 58 -21.79 -15.71 -1.93
C GLU A 58 -21.50 -15.73 -0.42
N ILE A 59 -20.52 -16.51 0.01
CA ILE A 59 -20.08 -16.65 1.40
C ILE A 59 -18.54 -16.67 1.47
N PRO A 60 -17.95 -16.29 2.61
CA PRO A 60 -16.50 -16.39 2.80
C PRO A 60 -16.00 -17.82 2.57
N VAL A 61 -14.90 -17.95 1.84
CA VAL A 61 -14.28 -19.27 1.64
C VAL A 61 -13.48 -19.69 2.87
N GLU A 62 -13.60 -20.95 3.24
CA GLU A 62 -12.80 -21.53 4.34
C GLU A 62 -11.36 -21.81 3.92
N ASN A 63 -11.14 -22.04 2.61
CA ASN A 63 -9.82 -22.35 2.05
C ASN A 63 -9.60 -21.58 0.77
N LEU A 64 -8.52 -20.79 0.72
CA LEU A 64 -8.11 -20.00 -0.44
C LEU A 64 -7.90 -20.84 -1.71
N ALA A 65 -7.61 -22.14 -1.59
CA ALA A 65 -7.46 -23.01 -2.76
C ALA A 65 -8.74 -23.08 -3.60
N LYS A 66 -9.92 -22.89 -2.99
CA LYS A 66 -11.20 -22.81 -3.71
C LYS A 66 -11.29 -21.60 -4.63
N LEU A 67 -10.60 -20.49 -4.31
CA LEU A 67 -10.60 -19.28 -5.13
C LEU A 67 -9.90 -19.46 -6.48
N LYS A 68 -9.04 -20.47 -6.65
CA LYS A 68 -8.35 -20.74 -7.93
C LYS A 68 -9.31 -21.22 -9.02
N GLU A 69 -10.47 -21.74 -8.63
CA GLU A 69 -11.51 -22.24 -9.53
C GLU A 69 -12.48 -21.14 -9.96
N ASN A 70 -12.40 -19.95 -9.36
CA ASN A 70 -13.32 -18.86 -9.61
C ASN A 70 -12.98 -18.07 -10.88
N ASN A 71 -13.99 -17.42 -11.44
CA ASN A 71 -13.83 -16.49 -12.56
C ASN A 71 -13.22 -15.18 -12.07
N TRP A 72 -11.91 -15.05 -12.20
CA TRP A 72 -11.19 -13.81 -11.94
C TRP A 72 -11.28 -12.89 -13.15
N PHE A 73 -11.51 -11.61 -12.90
CA PHE A 73 -11.41 -10.58 -13.94
C PHE A 73 -10.43 -9.48 -13.53
N SER A 74 -9.72 -8.94 -14.51
CA SER A 74 -8.69 -7.94 -14.27
C SER A 74 -9.29 -6.59 -13.96
N VAL A 75 -8.68 -5.90 -13.00
CA VAL A 75 -8.96 -4.50 -12.65
C VAL A 75 -7.66 -3.71 -12.66
N ALA A 76 -7.67 -2.56 -13.33
CA ALA A 76 -6.46 -1.75 -13.47
C ALA A 76 -5.93 -1.24 -12.13
N TYR A 77 -6.85 -0.87 -11.23
CA TYR A 77 -6.57 -0.36 -9.88
C TYR A 77 -7.58 -0.95 -8.91
N PRO A 78 -7.22 -1.15 -7.62
CA PRO A 78 -8.19 -1.39 -6.57
C PRO A 78 -9.21 -0.25 -6.55
N THR A 79 -10.48 -0.60 -6.68
CA THR A 79 -11.59 0.36 -6.76
C THR A 79 -12.81 -0.28 -6.12
N SER A 80 -13.91 0.47 -6.00
CA SER A 80 -15.16 -0.13 -5.53
C SER A 80 -15.59 -1.27 -6.45
N VAL A 81 -16.22 -2.29 -5.90
CA VAL A 81 -16.70 -3.47 -6.65
C VAL A 81 -17.69 -3.06 -7.73
N GLN A 82 -18.51 -2.01 -7.50
CA GLN A 82 -19.42 -1.46 -8.46
C GLN A 82 -18.68 -0.91 -9.70
N MET A 83 -17.66 -0.11 -9.46
CA MET A 83 -16.87 0.48 -10.53
C MET A 83 -16.02 -0.56 -11.26
N ALA A 84 -15.51 -1.57 -10.53
CA ALA A 84 -14.77 -2.68 -11.14
C ALA A 84 -15.65 -3.45 -12.12
N ASN A 85 -16.87 -3.83 -11.71
CA ASN A 85 -17.83 -4.55 -12.57
C ASN A 85 -18.29 -3.72 -13.78
N TYR A 86 -18.48 -2.41 -13.59
CA TYR A 86 -18.81 -1.51 -14.71
C TYR A 86 -17.66 -1.42 -15.72
N LYS A 87 -16.44 -1.18 -15.26
CA LYS A 87 -15.26 -1.06 -16.16
C LYS A 87 -14.92 -2.37 -16.86
N ALA A 88 -15.20 -3.51 -16.25
CA ALA A 88 -15.05 -4.83 -16.86
C ALA A 88 -16.18 -5.16 -17.86
N GLY A 89 -17.21 -4.30 -17.99
CA GLY A 89 -18.36 -4.54 -18.87
C GLY A 89 -19.31 -5.62 -18.37
N ILE A 90 -19.18 -6.04 -17.10
CA ILE A 90 -20.05 -7.07 -16.47
C ILE A 90 -21.41 -6.48 -16.14
N LEU A 91 -21.43 -5.25 -15.62
CA LEU A 91 -22.65 -4.50 -15.33
C LEU A 91 -22.66 -3.17 -16.08
N GLY A 92 -23.87 -2.64 -16.32
CA GLY A 92 -24.05 -1.34 -16.94
C GLY A 92 -23.61 -0.18 -16.03
N ASP A 93 -23.55 1.03 -16.58
CA ASP A 93 -23.20 2.25 -15.84
C ASP A 93 -24.10 2.42 -14.61
N PRO A 94 -23.55 2.45 -13.39
CA PRO A 94 -24.32 2.51 -12.15
C PRO A 94 -25.16 3.78 -12.01
N TYR A 95 -24.82 4.83 -12.73
CA TYR A 95 -25.53 6.12 -12.71
C TYR A 95 -26.66 6.21 -13.76
N LYS A 96 -26.88 5.16 -14.56
CA LYS A 96 -27.91 5.15 -15.60
C LYS A 96 -29.06 4.20 -15.27
N HIS A 97 -30.30 4.71 -15.44
CA HIS A 97 -31.53 3.95 -15.31
C HIS A 97 -31.64 3.19 -13.96
N LEU A 98 -32.04 1.91 -14.03
CA LEU A 98 -32.19 1.03 -12.87
C LEU A 98 -30.93 0.21 -12.55
N ASN A 99 -29.81 0.50 -13.22
CA ASN A 99 -28.56 -0.26 -13.02
C ASN A 99 -28.07 -0.20 -11.58
N ALA A 100 -28.34 0.89 -10.84
CA ALA A 100 -28.00 0.99 -9.42
C ALA A 100 -28.49 -0.21 -8.59
N ARG A 101 -29.66 -0.77 -8.91
CA ARG A 101 -30.22 -1.93 -8.21
C ARG A 101 -29.39 -3.20 -8.41
N GLU A 102 -28.79 -3.37 -9.58
CA GLU A 102 -27.89 -4.50 -9.84
C GLU A 102 -26.58 -4.31 -9.09
N HIS A 103 -26.10 -3.09 -9.01
CA HIS A 103 -24.89 -2.76 -8.24
C HIS A 103 -25.10 -2.93 -6.72
N GLU A 104 -26.29 -2.68 -6.18
CA GLU A 104 -26.61 -2.93 -4.76
C GLU A 104 -26.47 -4.42 -4.38
N LYS A 105 -26.72 -5.33 -5.30
CA LYS A 105 -26.58 -6.78 -5.06
C LYS A 105 -25.12 -7.19 -4.83
N LEU A 106 -24.17 -6.41 -5.36
CA LEU A 106 -22.74 -6.68 -5.17
C LEU A 106 -22.29 -6.55 -3.70
N GLU A 107 -22.96 -5.70 -2.92
CA GLU A 107 -22.69 -5.50 -1.50
C GLU A 107 -23.04 -6.71 -0.63
N GLN A 108 -23.82 -7.65 -1.17
CA GLN A 108 -24.21 -8.88 -0.47
C GLN A 108 -23.19 -10.00 -0.64
N LYS A 109 -22.21 -9.83 -1.51
CA LYS A 109 -21.18 -10.81 -1.82
C LYS A 109 -19.91 -10.56 -1.00
N VAL A 110 -19.09 -11.60 -0.94
CA VAL A 110 -17.71 -11.51 -0.47
C VAL A 110 -16.80 -11.32 -1.68
N TRP A 111 -15.96 -10.32 -1.64
CA TRP A 111 -15.06 -10.00 -2.73
C TRP A 111 -13.62 -10.33 -2.39
N TYR A 112 -12.90 -10.83 -3.36
CA TYR A 112 -11.48 -11.20 -3.24
C TYR A 112 -10.69 -10.42 -4.27
N TYR A 113 -9.76 -9.59 -3.80
CA TYR A 113 -8.77 -8.90 -4.60
C TYR A 113 -7.48 -9.70 -4.56
N LYS A 114 -6.92 -10.03 -5.71
CA LYS A 114 -5.69 -10.80 -5.84
C LYS A 114 -4.64 -10.00 -6.61
N LYS A 115 -3.40 -10.05 -6.11
CA LYS A 115 -2.25 -9.38 -6.71
C LYS A 115 -1.05 -10.29 -6.70
N HIS A 116 -0.40 -10.43 -7.86
CA HIS A 116 0.91 -11.03 -7.98
C HIS A 116 1.99 -9.96 -8.07
N PHE A 117 3.11 -10.14 -7.36
CA PHE A 117 4.23 -9.20 -7.38
C PHE A 117 5.54 -9.87 -6.98
N VAL A 118 6.67 -9.24 -7.35
CA VAL A 118 8.01 -9.73 -7.04
C VAL A 118 8.75 -8.71 -6.18
N ILE A 119 9.33 -9.19 -5.09
CA ILE A 119 10.29 -8.41 -4.29
C ILE A 119 11.70 -8.88 -4.65
N PRO A 120 12.60 -7.98 -5.08
CA PRO A 120 13.95 -8.36 -5.47
C PRO A 120 14.71 -9.06 -4.35
N GLN A 121 15.49 -10.10 -4.68
CA GLN A 121 16.30 -10.89 -3.73
C GLN A 121 17.20 -10.02 -2.84
N LYS A 122 17.72 -8.91 -3.37
CA LYS A 122 18.57 -7.96 -2.62
C LYS A 122 17.87 -7.26 -1.46
N ARG A 123 16.54 -7.41 -1.32
CA ARG A 123 15.74 -6.87 -0.21
C ARG A 123 15.65 -7.81 0.98
N LYS A 124 16.10 -9.05 0.84
CA LYS A 124 16.13 -10.00 1.95
C LYS A 124 17.01 -9.44 3.07
N GLY A 125 16.48 -9.46 4.30
CA GLY A 125 17.12 -8.88 5.47
C GLY A 125 16.77 -7.41 5.76
N TYR A 126 15.95 -6.77 4.92
CA TYR A 126 15.34 -5.48 5.25
C TYR A 126 13.93 -5.70 5.82
N SER A 127 13.47 -4.78 6.68
CA SER A 127 12.08 -4.75 7.11
C SER A 127 11.20 -4.35 5.93
N CYS A 128 10.21 -5.18 5.62
CA CYS A 128 9.24 -4.97 4.55
C CYS A 128 7.85 -4.82 5.17
N ILE A 129 7.31 -3.61 5.09
CA ILE A 129 6.00 -3.29 5.66
C ILE A 129 4.95 -3.23 4.55
N LEU A 130 3.91 -4.05 4.67
CA LEU A 130 2.71 -3.95 3.85
C LEU A 130 1.76 -2.94 4.49
N ASN A 131 1.36 -1.94 3.73
CA ASN A 131 0.46 -0.87 4.17
C ASN A 131 -0.68 -0.70 3.18
N PHE A 132 -1.89 -0.43 3.68
CA PHE A 132 -3.09 -0.15 2.89
C PHE A 132 -3.59 1.26 3.18
N ASP A 133 -3.88 2.03 2.15
CA ASP A 133 -4.42 3.39 2.28
C ASP A 133 -5.88 3.37 2.72
N GLY A 134 -6.64 2.37 2.30
CA GLY A 134 -8.01 2.17 2.73
C GLY A 134 -8.60 0.85 2.26
N ILE A 135 -9.34 0.18 3.15
CA ILE A 135 -10.16 -0.98 2.83
C ILE A 135 -11.52 -0.78 3.50
N ASP A 136 -12.59 -0.83 2.74
CA ASP A 136 -13.98 -0.67 3.23
C ASP A 136 -14.74 -1.98 3.04
N TYR A 137 -15.17 -2.69 4.07
CA TYR A 137 -15.21 -2.35 5.48
C TYR A 137 -14.53 -3.42 6.35
N PHE A 138 -14.95 -4.71 6.24
CA PHE A 138 -14.29 -5.85 6.86
C PHE A 138 -13.33 -6.46 5.85
N ALA A 139 -12.10 -6.70 6.27
CA ALA A 139 -11.14 -7.37 5.42
C ALA A 139 -10.33 -8.43 6.18
N LYS A 140 -9.87 -9.43 5.42
CA LYS A 140 -8.78 -10.33 5.80
C LYS A 140 -7.71 -10.29 4.73
N VAL A 141 -6.48 -10.39 5.14
CA VAL A 141 -5.32 -10.29 4.25
C VAL A 141 -4.49 -11.56 4.35
N TRP A 142 -4.15 -12.14 3.20
CA TRP A 142 -3.23 -13.28 3.10
C TRP A 142 -2.08 -12.94 2.16
N LEU A 143 -0.90 -13.41 2.51
CA LEU A 143 0.28 -13.39 1.66
C LEU A 143 0.85 -14.80 1.55
N ASN A 144 1.00 -15.27 0.32
CA ASN A 144 1.52 -16.61 0.04
C ASN A 144 0.74 -17.73 0.79
N GLY A 145 -0.58 -17.54 0.94
CA GLY A 145 -1.47 -18.48 1.63
C GLY A 145 -1.50 -18.35 3.16
N ILE A 146 -0.69 -17.46 3.75
CA ILE A 146 -0.64 -17.22 5.20
C ILE A 146 -1.53 -16.03 5.55
N GLU A 147 -2.49 -16.22 6.48
CA GLU A 147 -3.32 -15.12 7.01
C GLU A 147 -2.44 -14.17 7.83
N LEU A 148 -2.38 -12.91 7.41
CA LEU A 148 -1.54 -11.89 8.03
C LEU A 148 -2.31 -11.03 9.04
N GLY A 149 -3.61 -10.80 8.79
CA GLY A 149 -4.40 -9.95 9.66
C GLY A 149 -5.78 -9.61 9.13
N LYS A 150 -6.51 -8.87 9.95
CA LYS A 150 -7.89 -8.45 9.70
C LYS A 150 -8.02 -6.95 9.86
N HIS A 151 -8.99 -6.38 9.16
CA HIS A 151 -9.34 -4.97 9.25
C HIS A 151 -10.84 -4.80 9.46
N ARG A 152 -11.19 -3.71 10.14
CA ARG A 152 -12.57 -3.24 10.27
C ARG A 152 -12.59 -1.72 10.28
N GLY A 153 -13.18 -1.13 9.28
CA GLY A 153 -13.29 0.33 9.14
C GLY A 153 -13.31 0.74 7.68
N ILE A 154 -13.44 2.05 7.43
CA ILE A 154 -13.44 2.63 6.08
C ILE A 154 -12.12 3.31 5.73
N PHE A 155 -11.29 3.59 6.74
CA PHE A 155 -10.01 4.28 6.56
C PHE A 155 -8.85 3.39 6.95
N GLY A 156 -7.77 3.45 6.17
CA GLY A 156 -6.58 2.66 6.40
C GLY A 156 -6.79 1.16 6.19
N GLY A 157 -5.89 0.40 6.74
CA GLY A 157 -5.88 -1.06 6.72
C GLY A 157 -4.85 -1.57 7.71
N PRO A 158 -4.62 -2.88 7.77
CA PRO A 158 -3.57 -3.39 8.61
C PRO A 158 -2.20 -2.93 8.11
N VAL A 159 -1.32 -2.55 9.03
CA VAL A 159 0.10 -2.28 8.78
C VAL A 159 0.88 -3.47 9.30
N ILE A 160 1.47 -4.25 8.41
CA ILE A 160 1.98 -5.58 8.73
C ILE A 160 3.44 -5.70 8.29
N ASP A 161 4.33 -6.14 9.18
CA ASP A 161 5.66 -6.60 8.78
C ASP A 161 5.54 -7.96 8.10
N VAL A 162 5.88 -8.00 6.82
CA VAL A 162 5.78 -9.19 5.96
C VAL A 162 7.13 -9.77 5.61
N SER A 163 8.20 -9.30 6.24
CA SER A 163 9.58 -9.67 5.92
C SER A 163 9.80 -11.17 5.86
N GLU A 164 9.20 -11.92 6.79
CA GLU A 164 9.35 -13.38 6.88
C GLU A 164 8.38 -14.16 5.99
N ASN A 165 7.37 -13.47 5.41
CA ASN A 165 6.34 -14.10 4.59
C ASN A 165 6.59 -13.93 3.08
N LEU A 166 7.62 -13.18 2.69
CA LEU A 166 7.94 -12.87 1.30
C LEU A 166 8.84 -13.93 0.65
N ASN A 167 8.49 -14.29 -0.59
CA ASN A 167 9.34 -15.04 -1.50
C ASN A 167 10.27 -14.05 -2.22
N TYR A 168 11.45 -13.78 -1.65
CA TYR A 168 12.41 -12.86 -2.26
C TYR A 168 12.98 -13.43 -3.55
N GLY A 169 12.92 -12.65 -4.64
CA GLY A 169 13.34 -13.05 -5.99
C GLY A 169 12.33 -13.95 -6.71
N GLY A 170 11.23 -14.31 -6.06
CA GLY A 170 10.14 -15.12 -6.59
C GLY A 170 8.81 -14.37 -6.61
N ASP A 171 7.80 -15.05 -7.12
CA ASP A 171 6.43 -14.54 -7.11
C ASP A 171 5.81 -14.58 -5.71
N ASN A 172 5.04 -13.55 -5.40
CA ASN A 172 4.24 -13.44 -4.19
C ASN A 172 2.79 -13.23 -4.58
N GLU A 173 1.88 -13.95 -3.93
CA GLU A 173 0.44 -13.80 -4.08
C GLU A 173 -0.14 -13.10 -2.84
N LEU A 174 -0.70 -11.91 -3.04
CA LEU A 174 -1.45 -11.17 -2.02
C LEU A 174 -2.95 -11.33 -2.31
N ILE A 175 -3.71 -11.77 -1.33
CA ILE A 175 -5.17 -11.88 -1.39
C ILE A 175 -5.78 -11.03 -0.29
N VAL A 176 -6.78 -10.24 -0.65
CA VAL A 176 -7.57 -9.41 0.28
C VAL A 176 -9.04 -9.75 0.11
N GLU A 177 -9.62 -10.39 1.12
CA GLU A 177 -11.08 -10.56 1.25
C GLU A 177 -11.68 -9.24 1.72
N VAL A 178 -12.77 -8.83 1.08
CA VAL A 178 -13.48 -7.60 1.45
C VAL A 178 -14.97 -7.90 1.54
N ILE A 179 -15.58 -7.49 2.65
CA ILE A 179 -17.01 -7.62 2.93
C ILE A 179 -17.55 -6.25 3.31
N SER A 180 -18.66 -5.86 2.70
CA SER A 180 -19.36 -4.61 3.00
C SER A 180 -19.84 -4.55 4.45
N ALA A 181 -19.92 -3.35 5.02
CA ALA A 181 -20.48 -3.11 6.35
C ALA A 181 -21.97 -3.45 6.48
N ASN A 182 -22.69 -3.59 5.38
CA ASN A 182 -24.12 -3.89 5.33
C ASN A 182 -24.96 -2.92 6.19
N TYR A 183 -24.71 -1.63 6.05
CA TYR A 183 -25.47 -0.60 6.75
C TYR A 183 -26.97 -0.73 6.46
N GLY A 184 -27.72 -1.22 7.45
CA GLY A 184 -29.18 -1.35 7.38
C GLY A 184 -29.75 -2.73 7.05
N LYS A 185 -28.94 -3.76 6.84
CA LYS A 185 -29.39 -5.15 6.66
C LYS A 185 -28.97 -6.03 7.85
N THR A 186 -29.95 -6.49 8.62
CA THR A 186 -29.76 -7.16 9.92
C THR A 186 -29.31 -8.62 9.87
N SER A 187 -28.98 -9.17 8.71
CA SER A 187 -28.78 -10.62 8.55
C SER A 187 -27.32 -11.08 8.43
N PHE A 188 -26.35 -10.20 8.27
CA PHE A 188 -24.95 -10.59 8.15
C PHE A 188 -24.22 -10.47 9.49
N ASN A 189 -23.81 -11.59 10.05
CA ASN A 189 -22.95 -11.64 11.23
C ASN A 189 -21.53 -12.07 10.82
N PRO A 190 -20.55 -11.13 10.76
CA PRO A 190 -19.19 -11.44 10.33
C PRO A 190 -18.38 -12.30 11.30
N ASN A 191 -18.97 -12.64 12.46
CA ASN A 191 -18.35 -13.45 13.53
C ASN A 191 -18.85 -14.90 13.56
N ARG A 192 -19.57 -15.37 12.53
CA ARG A 192 -19.96 -16.75 12.39
C ARG A 192 -19.06 -17.50 11.44
#